data_0422c612dbabd089db57d670c2efc3f4
#
_entry.id   0422c612dbabd089db57d670c2efc3f4
#
_cell.length_a   1.000
_cell.length_b   1.000
_cell.length_c   1.000
_cell.angle_alpha   90.00
_cell.angle_beta   90.00
_cell.angle_gamma   90.00
#
_symmetry.space_group_name_H-M   'P 1'
#
loop_
_entity.id
_entity.type
_entity.pdbx_description
1 polymer ?
#
loop_
_entity_poly.entity_id
_entity_poly.type
_entity_poly.pdbx_seq_one_letter_code
_entity_poly.pdbx_strand_id
1 'polypeptide(L)'
;MFDSFIDNNKDEIINQVCELIKIPSVSNESANSSHPFGEECTNVLNYILTLGESMGFRTKNIDNYCGYIEFGEGEDLVGIIGHLDVVPALENDGWTTPPFVPQVRDGKLFGRGSIDDKGPVIASLFAMKAVMDSCSISKRVRLIIGLNEEKDWKCINYYKDHEEWPSIGFSPDANFPAIFAEKGILSLELKHNFSIKNYEILDINTNNNAINVVPKYASITLKKLDNNDFDLKNNYSNISITTLENNTFKIESFGTAAHAAHPELGENAINLLVEFLLDNFEFENSFLKDIYDNGLFDILSPKFLAENPLEDESGVLTSNVAILEYKNNILVIKINLRVPVTISLDDIQNKYSCLLPDLKVNRLSSQEPIYIEKDSFLVKTLVDIFNKKSGFNSSPIAIGGGTYARAFENFISYGVTMPGKKDMCHQVDEFVEIDDLILASKIYAEAIYKLSK
;
A
#
# COMPACT_ATOMS: atom_id res chain seq x y z
N MET A 1 -1.56 2.70 -33.81
CA MET A 1 -1.54 1.33 -34.34
C MET A 1 -2.46 0.44 -33.50
N PHE A 2 -2.31 0.40 -32.18
CA PHE A 2 -3.09 -0.46 -31.29
C PHE A 2 -4.46 0.11 -30.89
N ASP A 3 -4.64 1.42 -31.00
CA ASP A 3 -5.82 2.14 -30.47
C ASP A 3 -7.13 1.61 -31.03
N SER A 4 -7.18 1.35 -32.35
CA SER A 4 -8.38 0.82 -32.99
C SER A 4 -8.76 -0.59 -32.54
N PHE A 5 -7.76 -1.44 -32.21
CA PHE A 5 -8.03 -2.75 -31.62
C PHE A 5 -8.66 -2.59 -30.23
N ILE A 6 -8.09 -1.74 -29.39
CA ILE A 6 -8.60 -1.48 -28.02
C ILE A 6 -10.01 -0.88 -28.10
N ASP A 7 -10.23 0.14 -28.96
CA ASP A 7 -11.54 0.76 -29.11
C ASP A 7 -12.62 -0.24 -29.59
N ASN A 8 -12.27 -1.12 -30.53
CA ASN A 8 -13.19 -2.15 -31.01
C ASN A 8 -13.50 -3.25 -29.99
N ASN A 9 -12.65 -3.43 -28.99
CA ASN A 9 -12.83 -4.41 -27.92
C ASN A 9 -13.23 -3.75 -26.58
N LYS A 10 -13.63 -2.47 -26.55
CA LYS A 10 -13.98 -1.74 -25.32
C LYS A 10 -15.03 -2.50 -24.49
N ASP A 11 -16.11 -2.94 -25.11
CA ASP A 11 -17.19 -3.63 -24.40
C ASP A 11 -16.72 -4.98 -23.85
N GLU A 12 -15.85 -5.69 -24.57
CA GLU A 12 -15.29 -6.97 -24.12
C GLU A 12 -14.32 -6.75 -22.95
N ILE A 13 -13.47 -5.74 -22.99
CA ILE A 13 -12.60 -5.36 -21.86
C ILE A 13 -13.44 -5.14 -20.60
N ILE A 14 -14.50 -4.34 -20.69
CA ILE A 14 -15.40 -4.06 -19.58
C ILE A 14 -16.07 -5.36 -19.07
N ASN A 15 -16.56 -6.19 -20.00
CA ASN A 15 -17.20 -7.45 -19.66
C ASN A 15 -16.25 -8.40 -18.92
N GLN A 16 -15.00 -8.52 -19.37
CA GLN A 16 -14.02 -9.38 -18.73
C GLN A 16 -13.63 -8.89 -17.33
N VAL A 17 -13.53 -7.58 -17.11
CA VAL A 17 -13.36 -7.04 -15.75
C VAL A 17 -14.58 -7.36 -14.88
N CYS A 18 -15.79 -7.23 -15.40
CA CYS A 18 -17.01 -7.62 -14.68
C CYS A 18 -16.99 -9.10 -14.27
N GLU A 19 -16.57 -10.00 -15.15
CA GLU A 19 -16.48 -11.42 -14.82
C GLU A 19 -15.44 -11.68 -13.72
N LEU A 20 -14.29 -11.03 -13.73
CA LEU A 20 -13.31 -11.15 -12.66
C LEU A 20 -13.83 -10.60 -11.33
N ILE A 21 -14.55 -9.47 -11.33
CA ILE A 21 -15.12 -8.88 -10.10
C ILE A 21 -16.10 -9.86 -9.42
N LYS A 22 -16.87 -10.63 -10.18
CA LYS A 22 -17.82 -11.62 -9.63
C LYS A 22 -17.16 -12.73 -8.81
N ILE A 23 -15.86 -12.95 -8.96
CA ILE A 23 -15.09 -13.93 -8.20
C ILE A 23 -14.50 -13.22 -6.96
N PRO A 24 -14.97 -13.49 -5.73
CA PRO A 24 -14.53 -12.80 -4.52
C PRO A 24 -13.18 -13.34 -4.03
N SER A 25 -12.13 -13.12 -4.78
CA SER A 25 -10.78 -13.64 -4.60
C SER A 25 -10.03 -12.99 -3.43
N VAL A 26 -10.62 -12.99 -2.25
CA VAL A 26 -9.96 -12.57 -1.01
C VAL A 26 -8.97 -13.66 -0.58
N SER A 27 -7.69 -13.31 -0.53
CA SER A 27 -6.62 -14.25 -0.16
C SER A 27 -6.80 -14.78 1.26
N ASN A 28 -6.76 -16.10 1.44
CA ASN A 28 -6.90 -16.80 2.70
C ASN A 28 -5.80 -17.86 2.90
N GLU A 29 -4.90 -17.61 3.84
CA GLU A 29 -3.76 -18.48 4.12
C GLU A 29 -4.09 -19.76 4.89
N SER A 30 -5.29 -19.91 5.43
CA SER A 30 -5.73 -21.14 6.08
C SER A 30 -6.16 -22.24 5.10
N ALA A 31 -5.95 -22.00 3.81
CA ALA A 31 -6.27 -22.88 2.73
C ALA A 31 -5.35 -24.12 2.68
N ASN A 32 -5.78 -25.14 1.98
CA ASN A 32 -5.04 -26.39 1.82
C ASN A 32 -3.98 -26.28 0.72
N SER A 33 -3.12 -27.31 0.59
CA SER A 33 -2.06 -27.34 -0.42
C SER A 33 -2.53 -27.26 -1.88
N SER A 34 -3.81 -27.57 -2.15
CA SER A 34 -4.38 -27.46 -3.50
C SER A 34 -4.87 -26.05 -3.83
N HIS A 35 -5.16 -25.24 -2.81
CA HIS A 35 -5.63 -23.85 -2.93
C HIS A 35 -4.87 -22.98 -1.92
N PRO A 36 -3.59 -22.63 -2.20
CA PRO A 36 -2.71 -21.97 -1.22
C PRO A 36 -3.27 -20.66 -0.63
N PHE A 37 -4.08 -19.95 -1.40
CA PHE A 37 -4.70 -18.68 -1.02
C PHE A 37 -6.24 -18.73 -1.02
N GLY A 38 -6.82 -19.93 -1.05
CA GLY A 38 -8.26 -20.14 -1.10
C GLY A 38 -8.78 -20.54 -2.48
N GLU A 39 -9.97 -21.13 -2.49
CA GLU A 39 -10.60 -21.64 -3.72
C GLU A 39 -10.89 -20.52 -4.72
N GLU A 40 -11.37 -19.36 -4.25
CA GLU A 40 -11.70 -18.24 -5.12
C GLU A 40 -10.45 -17.60 -5.78
N CYS A 41 -9.31 -17.60 -5.10
CA CYS A 41 -8.04 -17.20 -5.71
C CYS A 41 -7.61 -18.20 -6.80
N THR A 42 -7.82 -19.50 -6.60
CA THR A 42 -7.58 -20.50 -7.64
C THR A 42 -8.55 -20.35 -8.81
N ASN A 43 -9.82 -20.08 -8.53
CA ASN A 43 -10.87 -19.90 -9.55
C ASN A 43 -10.56 -18.68 -10.45
N VAL A 44 -10.19 -17.56 -9.88
CA VAL A 44 -9.85 -16.34 -10.63
C VAL A 44 -8.59 -16.53 -11.49
N LEU A 45 -7.58 -17.27 -10.98
CA LEU A 45 -6.41 -17.64 -11.77
C LEU A 45 -6.77 -18.53 -12.97
N ASN A 46 -7.54 -19.59 -12.74
CA ASN A 46 -7.96 -20.49 -13.81
C ASN A 46 -8.80 -19.76 -14.87
N TYR A 47 -9.64 -18.81 -14.44
CA TYR A 47 -10.43 -17.99 -15.36
C TYR A 47 -9.53 -17.19 -16.30
N ILE A 48 -8.58 -16.42 -15.76
CA ILE A 48 -7.73 -15.54 -16.58
C ILE A 48 -6.76 -16.34 -17.49
N LEU A 49 -6.25 -17.48 -17.02
CA LEU A 49 -5.42 -18.36 -17.83
C LEU A 49 -6.20 -18.96 -19.01
N THR A 50 -7.44 -19.42 -18.76
CA THR A 50 -8.34 -19.91 -19.81
C THR A 50 -8.68 -18.82 -20.82
N LEU A 51 -8.94 -17.60 -20.35
CA LEU A 51 -9.14 -16.45 -21.23
C LEU A 51 -7.89 -16.21 -22.10
N GLY A 52 -6.69 -16.21 -21.50
CA GLY A 52 -5.44 -16.07 -22.23
C GLY A 52 -5.24 -17.15 -23.30
N GLU A 53 -5.53 -18.41 -22.99
CA GLU A 53 -5.48 -19.52 -23.97
C GLU A 53 -6.47 -19.29 -25.13
N SER A 54 -7.69 -18.87 -24.84
CA SER A 54 -8.71 -18.58 -25.85
C SER A 54 -8.31 -17.43 -26.79
N MET A 55 -7.47 -16.49 -26.30
CA MET A 55 -6.89 -15.41 -27.08
C MET A 55 -5.62 -15.83 -27.86
N GLY A 56 -5.14 -17.07 -27.70
CA GLY A 56 -4.00 -17.62 -28.40
C GLY A 56 -2.64 -17.43 -27.74
N PHE A 57 -2.61 -17.08 -26.46
CA PHE A 57 -1.38 -17.01 -25.66
C PHE A 57 -0.94 -18.37 -25.13
N ARG A 58 0.33 -18.50 -24.77
CA ARG A 58 0.83 -19.56 -23.90
C ARG A 58 0.51 -19.22 -22.45
N THR A 59 0.01 -20.16 -21.68
CA THR A 59 -0.32 -19.95 -20.26
C THR A 59 0.33 -21.00 -19.40
N LYS A 60 0.58 -20.66 -18.14
CA LYS A 60 1.06 -21.61 -17.14
C LYS A 60 0.47 -21.29 -15.77
N ASN A 61 -0.11 -22.29 -15.12
CA ASN A 61 -0.43 -22.28 -13.70
C ASN A 61 0.77 -22.85 -12.93
N ILE A 62 1.25 -22.14 -11.91
CA ILE A 62 2.36 -22.53 -11.06
C ILE A 62 1.78 -22.92 -9.71
N ASP A 63 1.34 -24.17 -9.60
CA ASP A 63 0.82 -24.84 -8.40
C ASP A 63 -0.26 -24.02 -7.64
N ASN A 64 -1.07 -23.23 -8.36
CA ASN A 64 -2.09 -22.33 -7.80
C ASN A 64 -1.55 -21.22 -6.86
N TYR A 65 -0.23 -21.03 -6.77
CA TYR A 65 0.37 -19.86 -6.12
C TYR A 65 0.32 -18.61 -7.01
N CYS A 66 0.58 -18.80 -8.29
CA CYS A 66 0.61 -17.75 -9.31
C CYS A 66 0.46 -18.37 -10.69
N GLY A 67 0.46 -17.55 -11.70
CA GLY A 67 0.48 -18.01 -13.08
C GLY A 67 0.98 -16.94 -14.02
N TYR A 68 1.08 -17.29 -15.31
CA TYR A 68 1.42 -16.30 -16.32
C TYR A 68 0.77 -16.56 -17.68
N ILE A 69 0.68 -15.51 -18.47
CA ILE A 69 0.25 -15.48 -19.85
C ILE A 69 1.38 -14.90 -20.69
N GLU A 70 1.80 -15.57 -21.76
CA GLU A 70 3.01 -15.21 -22.50
C GLU A 70 2.82 -15.30 -24.00
N PHE A 71 3.49 -14.38 -24.75
CA PHE A 71 3.66 -14.48 -26.21
C PHE A 71 5.03 -13.98 -26.63
N GLY A 72 5.35 -14.15 -27.92
CA GLY A 72 6.65 -13.78 -28.50
C GLY A 72 7.67 -14.89 -28.36
N GLU A 73 8.83 -14.67 -28.98
CA GLU A 73 9.97 -15.57 -28.99
C GLU A 73 11.24 -14.80 -28.64
N GLY A 74 12.32 -15.47 -28.29
CA GLY A 74 13.61 -14.87 -27.94
C GLY A 74 14.07 -15.22 -26.54
N GLU A 75 15.29 -14.81 -26.21
CA GLU A 75 15.91 -15.07 -24.90
C GLU A 75 15.46 -14.04 -23.86
N ASP A 76 15.36 -12.77 -24.27
CA ASP A 76 14.93 -11.68 -23.38
C ASP A 76 13.45 -11.78 -23.02
N LEU A 77 13.14 -11.44 -21.76
CA LEU A 77 11.78 -11.43 -21.22
C LEU A 77 11.41 -10.04 -20.68
N VAL A 78 10.35 -9.47 -21.25
CA VAL A 78 9.67 -8.28 -20.72
C VAL A 78 8.52 -8.73 -19.82
N GLY A 79 8.44 -8.19 -18.63
CA GLY A 79 7.38 -8.54 -17.66
C GLY A 79 6.36 -7.45 -17.45
N ILE A 80 5.12 -7.88 -17.25
CA ILE A 80 4.06 -7.09 -16.64
C ILE A 80 3.65 -7.89 -15.41
N ILE A 81 3.53 -7.26 -14.26
CA ILE A 81 3.15 -7.96 -13.04
C ILE A 81 1.93 -7.30 -12.40
N GLY A 82 0.88 -8.07 -12.19
CA GLY A 82 -0.33 -7.65 -11.49
C GLY A 82 -0.86 -8.77 -10.60
N HIS A 83 -1.96 -8.50 -9.90
CA HIS A 83 -2.57 -9.47 -8.99
C HIS A 83 -4.08 -9.58 -9.19
N LEU A 84 -4.65 -10.68 -8.72
CA LEU A 84 -6.09 -10.94 -8.79
C LEU A 84 -6.71 -11.21 -7.41
N ASP A 85 -5.91 -11.29 -6.35
CA ASP A 85 -6.46 -11.20 -5.00
C ASP A 85 -6.91 -9.77 -4.71
N VAL A 86 -7.81 -9.63 -3.76
CA VAL A 86 -8.39 -8.35 -3.36
C VAL A 86 -8.51 -8.27 -1.85
N VAL A 87 -8.47 -7.04 -1.29
CA VAL A 87 -8.77 -6.83 0.12
C VAL A 87 -10.21 -7.23 0.45
N PRO A 88 -10.49 -7.67 1.69
CA PRO A 88 -11.85 -7.97 2.13
C PRO A 88 -12.82 -6.81 1.91
N ALA A 89 -14.04 -7.13 1.53
CA ALA A 89 -15.14 -6.18 1.40
C ALA A 89 -16.44 -6.85 1.83
N LEU A 90 -17.17 -6.23 2.76
CA LEU A 90 -18.45 -6.72 3.25
C LEU A 90 -19.58 -5.79 2.78
N GLU A 91 -20.73 -6.34 2.47
CA GLU A 91 -21.92 -5.56 2.06
C GLU A 91 -22.30 -4.50 3.11
N ASN A 92 -22.08 -4.80 4.39
CA ASN A 92 -22.39 -3.90 5.51
C ASN A 92 -21.36 -2.78 5.72
N ASP A 93 -20.28 -2.70 4.92
CA ASP A 93 -19.27 -1.66 5.01
C ASP A 93 -19.75 -0.31 4.43
N GLY A 94 -20.99 -0.27 3.94
CA GLY A 94 -21.59 0.95 3.37
C GLY A 94 -21.54 1.03 1.85
N TRP A 95 -21.30 -0.09 1.15
CA TRP A 95 -21.36 -0.16 -0.31
C TRP A 95 -22.75 0.18 -0.84
N THR A 96 -22.81 1.02 -1.87
CA THR A 96 -24.05 1.34 -2.59
C THR A 96 -24.62 0.12 -3.33
N THR A 97 -23.73 -0.77 -3.79
CA THR A 97 -24.02 -2.06 -4.41
C THR A 97 -23.07 -3.11 -3.85
N PRO A 98 -23.48 -4.39 -3.74
CA PRO A 98 -22.60 -5.41 -3.19
C PRO A 98 -21.23 -5.43 -3.91
N PRO A 99 -20.11 -5.54 -3.18
CA PRO A 99 -18.76 -5.32 -3.71
C PRO A 99 -18.37 -6.26 -4.87
N PHE A 100 -18.94 -7.46 -4.93
CA PHE A 100 -18.69 -8.45 -5.97
C PHE A 100 -19.82 -8.56 -7.01
N VAL A 101 -20.69 -7.55 -7.07
CA VAL A 101 -21.72 -7.42 -8.10
C VAL A 101 -21.36 -6.20 -8.97
N PRO A 102 -20.61 -6.39 -10.07
CA PRO A 102 -20.11 -5.28 -10.89
C PRO A 102 -21.25 -4.46 -11.47
N GLN A 103 -21.10 -3.15 -11.45
CA GLN A 103 -22.07 -2.23 -12.05
C GLN A 103 -21.40 -1.13 -12.88
N VAL A 104 -21.88 -0.96 -14.09
CA VAL A 104 -21.53 0.17 -14.95
C VAL A 104 -22.58 1.27 -14.77
N ARG A 105 -22.16 2.44 -14.27
CA ARG A 105 -22.99 3.62 -14.13
C ARG A 105 -22.15 4.91 -14.27
N ASP A 106 -22.68 5.91 -14.90
CA ASP A 106 -22.04 7.22 -15.06
C ASP A 106 -20.61 7.16 -15.63
N GLY A 107 -20.35 6.25 -16.57
CA GLY A 107 -19.02 6.08 -17.19
C GLY A 107 -17.99 5.38 -16.29
N LYS A 108 -18.42 4.79 -15.18
CA LYS A 108 -17.58 4.10 -14.20
C LYS A 108 -17.99 2.65 -14.06
N LEU A 109 -17.02 1.78 -13.84
CA LEU A 109 -17.22 0.38 -13.48
C LEU A 109 -16.94 0.23 -11.98
N PHE A 110 -17.99 -0.04 -11.21
CA PHE A 110 -17.95 -0.24 -9.77
C PHE A 110 -17.81 -1.71 -9.42
N GLY A 111 -17.02 -1.98 -8.38
CA GLY A 111 -16.83 -3.29 -7.74
C GLY A 111 -15.43 -3.43 -7.17
N ARG A 112 -15.27 -4.28 -6.16
CA ARG A 112 -13.97 -4.57 -5.54
C ARG A 112 -13.03 -5.23 -6.56
N GLY A 113 -11.83 -4.68 -6.74
CA GLY A 113 -10.86 -5.10 -7.76
C GLY A 113 -11.04 -4.38 -9.10
N SER A 114 -11.97 -3.43 -9.23
CA SER A 114 -12.17 -2.72 -10.50
C SER A 114 -10.96 -1.87 -10.87
N ILE A 115 -10.29 -1.27 -9.90
CA ILE A 115 -9.07 -0.48 -10.08
C ILE A 115 -7.83 -1.19 -9.53
N ASP A 116 -7.96 -2.04 -8.52
CA ASP A 116 -6.89 -2.68 -7.78
C ASP A 116 -7.14 -4.20 -7.67
N ASP A 117 -6.59 -5.05 -8.55
CA ASP A 117 -5.85 -4.78 -9.80
C ASP A 117 -6.47 -5.56 -11.00
N LYS A 118 -7.72 -6.12 -10.83
CA LYS A 118 -8.40 -6.93 -11.88
C LYS A 118 -8.60 -6.15 -13.18
N GLY A 119 -9.00 -4.86 -13.06
CA GLY A 119 -9.16 -3.98 -14.22
C GLY A 119 -7.86 -3.78 -14.99
N PRO A 120 -6.77 -3.29 -14.34
CA PRO A 120 -5.47 -3.13 -14.97
C PRO A 120 -4.86 -4.42 -15.53
N VAL A 121 -5.07 -5.57 -14.90
CA VAL A 121 -4.66 -6.89 -15.42
C VAL A 121 -5.36 -7.19 -16.75
N ILE A 122 -6.68 -6.99 -16.84
CA ILE A 122 -7.43 -7.14 -18.10
C ILE A 122 -6.97 -6.12 -19.15
N ALA A 123 -6.76 -4.87 -18.76
CA ALA A 123 -6.22 -3.84 -19.65
C ALA A 123 -4.87 -4.26 -20.25
N SER A 124 -3.99 -4.83 -19.42
CA SER A 124 -2.69 -5.37 -19.84
C SER A 124 -2.82 -6.57 -20.76
N LEU A 125 -3.74 -7.50 -20.49
CA LEU A 125 -3.98 -8.66 -21.34
C LEU A 125 -4.47 -8.26 -22.75
N PHE A 126 -5.41 -7.33 -22.85
CA PHE A 126 -5.89 -6.83 -24.14
C PHE A 126 -4.82 -5.98 -24.84
N ALA A 127 -3.98 -5.27 -24.11
CA ALA A 127 -2.82 -4.57 -24.66
C ALA A 127 -1.81 -5.56 -25.28
N MET A 128 -1.50 -6.67 -24.59
CA MET A 128 -0.68 -7.76 -25.14
C MET A 128 -1.29 -8.34 -26.42
N LYS A 129 -2.61 -8.58 -26.43
CA LYS A 129 -3.32 -9.08 -27.62
C LYS A 129 -3.21 -8.12 -28.80
N ALA A 130 -3.39 -6.81 -28.56
CA ALA A 130 -3.24 -5.79 -29.58
C ALA A 130 -1.84 -5.82 -30.23
N VAL A 131 -0.80 -6.00 -29.41
CA VAL A 131 0.59 -6.11 -29.91
C VAL A 131 0.80 -7.41 -30.67
N MET A 132 0.38 -8.56 -30.10
CA MET A 132 0.52 -9.89 -30.71
C MET A 132 -0.09 -9.95 -32.12
N ASP A 133 -1.29 -9.36 -32.30
CA ASP A 133 -2.01 -9.38 -33.59
C ASP A 133 -1.48 -8.36 -34.60
N SER A 134 -0.78 -7.32 -34.16
CA SER A 134 -0.43 -6.19 -35.02
C SER A 134 1.07 -6.13 -35.39
N CYS A 135 1.95 -6.75 -34.63
CA CYS A 135 3.38 -6.54 -34.74
C CYS A 135 4.21 -7.80 -34.48
N SER A 136 5.35 -7.89 -35.13
CA SER A 136 6.43 -8.78 -34.70
C SER A 136 7.26 -8.08 -33.63
N ILE A 137 7.60 -8.81 -32.59
CA ILE A 137 8.48 -8.39 -31.49
C ILE A 137 9.70 -9.30 -31.44
N SER A 138 10.80 -8.84 -30.82
CA SER A 138 12.06 -9.59 -30.75
C SER A 138 12.30 -10.26 -29.40
N LYS A 139 11.43 -9.96 -28.40
CA LYS A 139 11.51 -10.51 -27.03
C LYS A 139 10.20 -11.20 -26.67
N ARG A 140 10.23 -12.05 -25.65
CA ARG A 140 9.01 -12.58 -25.03
C ARG A 140 8.38 -11.51 -24.14
N VAL A 141 7.06 -11.54 -24.04
CA VAL A 141 6.28 -10.68 -23.14
C VAL A 141 5.42 -11.57 -22.27
N ARG A 142 5.52 -11.38 -20.96
CA ARG A 142 4.82 -12.18 -19.96
C ARG A 142 4.04 -11.29 -18.99
N LEU A 143 2.74 -11.57 -18.85
CA LEU A 143 1.89 -11.06 -17.79
C LEU A 143 1.93 -12.07 -16.64
N ILE A 144 2.57 -11.69 -15.54
CA ILE A 144 2.70 -12.47 -14.32
C ILE A 144 1.54 -12.08 -13.39
N ILE A 145 0.86 -13.08 -12.84
CA ILE A 145 -0.39 -12.91 -12.08
C ILE A 145 -0.19 -13.48 -10.69
N GLY A 146 -0.19 -12.58 -9.68
CA GLY A 146 -0.15 -12.92 -8.27
C GLY A 146 -1.54 -13.15 -7.67
N LEU A 147 -1.57 -13.82 -6.51
CA LEU A 147 -2.81 -14.14 -5.77
C LEU A 147 -2.71 -13.82 -4.27
N ASN A 148 -1.68 -13.07 -3.86
CA ASN A 148 -1.43 -12.76 -2.45
C ASN A 148 -0.62 -11.46 -2.32
N GLU A 149 -0.88 -10.49 -3.19
CA GLU A 149 -0.24 -9.17 -3.15
C GLU A 149 -0.64 -8.40 -1.91
N GLU A 150 -1.92 -8.39 -1.61
CA GLU A 150 -2.56 -7.66 -0.52
C GLU A 150 -2.14 -8.13 0.91
N LYS A 151 -1.19 -9.08 0.98
CA LYS A 151 -0.71 -9.63 2.25
C LYS A 151 0.82 -9.72 2.32
N ASP A 152 1.39 -10.88 1.98
CA ASP A 152 2.79 -11.20 2.28
C ASP A 152 3.62 -11.63 1.06
N TRP A 153 3.05 -11.55 -0.14
CA TRP A 153 3.72 -11.80 -1.41
C TRP A 153 4.26 -13.23 -1.60
N LYS A 154 3.74 -14.21 -0.87
CA LYS A 154 4.13 -15.61 -1.03
C LYS A 154 4.00 -16.10 -2.47
N CYS A 155 2.99 -15.61 -3.20
CA CYS A 155 2.77 -15.93 -4.62
C CYS A 155 3.95 -15.56 -5.50
N ILE A 156 4.47 -14.35 -5.36
CA ILE A 156 5.59 -13.88 -6.21
C ILE A 156 6.93 -14.44 -5.75
N ASN A 157 7.10 -14.69 -4.45
CA ASN A 157 8.27 -15.41 -3.96
C ASN A 157 8.30 -16.83 -4.53
N TYR A 158 7.13 -17.50 -4.59
CA TYR A 158 7.02 -18.82 -5.23
C TYR A 158 7.34 -18.77 -6.74
N TYR A 159 6.86 -17.74 -7.45
CA TYR A 159 7.22 -17.52 -8.85
C TYR A 159 8.74 -17.40 -9.05
N LYS A 160 9.42 -16.62 -8.21
CA LYS A 160 10.86 -16.39 -8.28
C LYS A 160 11.69 -17.65 -8.10
N ASP A 161 11.20 -18.61 -7.33
CA ASP A 161 11.88 -19.87 -7.08
C ASP A 161 11.66 -20.90 -8.20
N HIS A 162 10.64 -20.73 -9.07
CA HIS A 162 10.21 -21.73 -10.05
C HIS A 162 10.30 -21.29 -11.50
N GLU A 163 10.44 -19.98 -11.76
CA GLU A 163 10.42 -19.43 -13.11
C GLU A 163 11.56 -18.43 -13.35
N GLU A 164 11.85 -18.19 -14.62
CA GLU A 164 12.78 -17.13 -15.01
C GLU A 164 12.21 -15.74 -14.71
N TRP A 165 13.11 -14.80 -14.40
CA TRP A 165 12.75 -13.43 -14.07
C TRP A 165 12.82 -12.54 -15.31
N PRO A 166 11.84 -11.66 -15.51
CA PRO A 166 11.93 -10.65 -16.55
C PRO A 166 13.03 -9.64 -16.24
N SER A 167 13.71 -9.18 -17.29
CA SER A 167 14.84 -8.25 -17.20
C SER A 167 14.41 -6.77 -17.17
N ILE A 168 13.19 -6.48 -17.56
CA ILE A 168 12.59 -5.13 -17.60
C ILE A 168 11.08 -5.26 -17.61
N GLY A 169 10.38 -4.31 -17.01
CA GLY A 169 8.92 -4.32 -17.05
C GLY A 169 8.25 -3.28 -16.19
N PHE A 170 6.95 -3.49 -15.98
CA PHE A 170 6.15 -2.60 -15.14
C PHE A 170 5.01 -3.34 -14.42
N SER A 171 4.51 -2.71 -13.33
CA SER A 171 3.26 -3.09 -12.69
C SER A 171 2.18 -2.07 -13.05
N PRO A 172 0.99 -2.49 -13.49
CA PRO A 172 -0.11 -1.59 -13.82
C PRO A 172 -0.88 -1.10 -12.58
N ASP A 173 -0.45 -1.50 -11.41
CA ASP A 173 -1.11 -1.31 -10.11
C ASP A 173 -0.57 -0.09 -9.37
N ALA A 174 -0.87 1.13 -9.84
CA ALA A 174 -0.51 2.39 -9.17
C ALA A 174 -1.01 3.63 -9.93
N ASN A 175 -0.18 4.67 -9.98
CA ASN A 175 -0.47 5.94 -10.61
C ASN A 175 0.32 6.14 -11.91
N PHE A 176 -0.29 6.81 -12.89
CA PHE A 176 0.45 7.44 -13.98
C PHE A 176 1.09 8.78 -13.52
N PRO A 177 2.17 9.28 -14.19
CA PRO A 177 2.72 8.82 -15.47
C PRO A 177 3.69 7.63 -15.39
N ALA A 178 4.47 7.53 -14.37
CA ALA A 178 5.39 6.44 -14.06
C ALA A 178 6.01 6.72 -12.68
N ILE A 179 6.13 5.71 -11.86
CA ILE A 179 6.72 5.82 -10.52
C ILE A 179 8.18 5.37 -10.61
N PHE A 180 9.11 6.35 -10.62
CA PHE A 180 10.54 6.07 -10.74
C PHE A 180 11.19 5.70 -9.40
N ALA A 181 10.52 6.04 -8.29
CA ALA A 181 11.02 5.80 -6.94
C ALA A 181 9.89 5.46 -5.97
N GLU A 182 10.10 4.44 -5.17
CA GLU A 182 9.24 4.07 -4.04
C GLU A 182 10.07 4.10 -2.77
N LYS A 183 9.66 4.87 -1.76
CA LYS A 183 10.38 4.96 -0.49
C LYS A 183 10.51 3.61 0.19
N GLY A 184 11.59 3.39 0.92
CA GLY A 184 11.71 2.25 1.82
C GLY A 184 10.61 2.28 2.88
N ILE A 185 10.13 1.10 3.27
CA ILE A 185 9.14 0.95 4.34
C ILE A 185 9.82 0.27 5.51
N LEU A 186 9.74 0.89 6.69
CA LEU A 186 10.30 0.34 7.92
C LEU A 186 9.26 0.43 9.03
N SER A 187 8.94 -0.73 9.62
CA SER A 187 8.07 -0.81 10.78
C SER A 187 8.86 -1.21 12.01
N LEU A 188 8.78 -0.40 13.05
CA LEU A 188 9.51 -0.60 14.30
C LEU A 188 8.55 -0.77 15.48
N GLU A 189 8.97 -1.59 16.45
CA GLU A 189 8.37 -1.70 17.76
C GLU A 189 9.35 -1.20 18.81
N LEU A 190 8.93 -0.22 19.61
CA LEU A 190 9.68 0.35 20.69
C LEU A 190 9.06 -0.06 22.03
N LYS A 191 9.87 -0.47 23.01
CA LYS A 191 9.41 -0.91 24.32
C LYS A 191 10.20 -0.22 25.42
N HIS A 192 9.50 0.36 26.39
CA HIS A 192 10.11 0.95 27.58
C HIS A 192 9.18 0.86 28.80
N ASN A 193 9.76 0.87 29.99
CA ASN A 193 8.98 0.98 31.24
C ASN A 193 8.26 2.35 31.27
N PHE A 194 6.98 2.32 31.63
CA PHE A 194 6.16 3.52 31.67
C PHE A 194 5.19 3.47 32.84
N SER A 195 5.15 4.55 33.59
CA SER A 195 4.21 4.73 34.70
C SER A 195 3.93 6.20 34.96
N ILE A 196 2.75 6.50 35.39
CA ILE A 196 2.27 7.85 35.76
C ILE A 196 2.24 7.92 37.30
N LYS A 197 2.85 8.95 37.88
CA LYS A 197 2.94 9.15 39.31
C LYS A 197 1.54 9.31 39.91
N ASN A 198 1.27 8.59 41.02
CA ASN A 198 -0.02 8.55 41.70
C ASN A 198 -1.19 7.95 40.92
N TYR A 199 -0.92 7.28 39.79
CA TYR A 199 -1.95 6.63 38.98
C TYR A 199 -1.53 5.21 38.59
N GLU A 200 -2.50 4.31 38.60
CA GLU A 200 -2.40 2.98 37.99
C GLU A 200 -2.94 3.05 36.58
N ILE A 201 -2.14 2.68 35.59
CA ILE A 201 -2.57 2.57 34.19
C ILE A 201 -3.28 1.24 34.02
N LEU A 202 -4.58 1.26 33.74
CA LEU A 202 -5.39 0.06 33.57
C LEU A 202 -5.41 -0.41 32.12
N ASP A 203 -5.42 0.53 31.16
CA ASP A 203 -5.46 0.23 29.73
C ASP A 203 -4.93 1.41 28.91
N ILE A 204 -4.30 1.10 27.77
CA ILE A 204 -4.03 2.03 26.66
C ILE A 204 -4.48 1.34 25.38
N ASN A 205 -5.34 2.02 24.60
CA ASN A 205 -5.93 1.46 23.40
C ASN A 205 -6.00 2.49 22.26
N THR A 206 -5.66 2.07 21.06
CA THR A 206 -5.74 2.91 19.88
C THR A 206 -6.85 2.48 18.91
N ASN A 207 -7.54 1.35 19.18
CA ASN A 207 -8.52 0.75 18.27
C ASN A 207 -8.01 0.64 16.81
N ASN A 208 -6.69 0.57 16.65
CA ASN A 208 -6.02 0.52 15.37
C ASN A 208 -5.17 -0.76 15.31
N ASN A 209 -5.45 -1.60 14.32
CA ASN A 209 -4.69 -2.83 14.09
C ASN A 209 -3.76 -2.70 12.87
N ALA A 210 -3.85 -1.61 12.10
CA ALA A 210 -3.09 -1.38 10.90
C ALA A 210 -1.97 -0.36 11.14
N ILE A 211 -0.70 -0.79 11.04
CA ILE A 211 0.45 0.08 11.30
C ILE A 211 0.65 1.16 10.23
N ASN A 212 0.08 0.97 9.04
CA ASN A 212 0.13 1.89 7.91
C ASN A 212 -1.01 2.92 7.88
N VAL A 213 -1.74 3.08 8.99
CA VAL A 213 -2.84 4.04 9.13
C VAL A 213 -2.56 5.00 10.27
N VAL A 214 -2.76 6.31 10.05
CA VAL A 214 -2.77 7.33 11.09
C VAL A 214 -3.96 7.07 12.02
N PRO A 215 -3.76 6.82 13.34
CA PRO A 215 -4.85 6.48 14.23
C PRO A 215 -5.77 7.69 14.48
N LYS A 216 -7.07 7.49 14.24
CA LYS A 216 -8.12 8.48 14.52
C LYS A 216 -8.66 8.45 15.95
N TYR A 217 -8.19 7.50 16.76
CA TYR A 217 -8.61 7.31 18.13
C TYR A 217 -7.45 6.79 18.97
N ALA A 218 -7.30 7.33 20.18
CA ALA A 218 -6.46 6.75 21.21
C ALA A 218 -7.08 6.98 22.59
N SER A 219 -6.85 6.12 23.55
CA SER A 219 -7.35 6.28 24.91
C SER A 219 -6.40 5.72 25.94
N ILE A 220 -6.47 6.26 27.15
CA ILE A 220 -5.86 5.74 28.35
C ILE A 220 -6.89 5.68 29.47
N THR A 221 -6.92 4.58 30.21
CA THR A 221 -7.75 4.42 31.41
C THR A 221 -6.85 4.40 32.63
N LEU A 222 -7.10 5.34 33.54
CA LEU A 222 -6.30 5.58 34.73
C LEU A 222 -7.15 5.41 36.00
N LYS A 223 -6.57 4.77 37.00
CA LYS A 223 -7.10 4.73 38.35
C LYS A 223 -6.23 5.54 39.28
N LYS A 224 -6.83 6.48 40.00
CA LYS A 224 -6.16 7.34 40.93
C LYS A 224 -5.83 6.58 42.24
N LEU A 225 -4.60 6.73 42.75
CA LEU A 225 -4.12 6.03 43.92
C LEU A 225 -4.22 6.88 45.19
N ASP A 226 -4.44 8.18 45.08
CA ASP A 226 -4.64 9.11 46.19
C ASP A 226 -6.07 9.72 46.18
N ASN A 227 -6.41 10.48 47.25
CA ASN A 227 -7.71 11.12 47.41
C ASN A 227 -7.69 12.64 47.12
N ASN A 228 -6.66 13.16 46.46
CA ASN A 228 -6.58 14.58 46.14
C ASN A 228 -7.61 14.95 45.05
N ASP A 229 -8.10 16.19 45.01
CA ASP A 229 -8.96 16.63 43.96
C ASP A 229 -8.25 16.59 42.58
N PHE A 230 -9.01 16.28 41.55
CA PHE A 230 -8.50 16.10 40.21
C PHE A 230 -8.85 17.34 39.37
N ASP A 231 -7.87 18.20 39.13
CA ASP A 231 -8.04 19.38 38.29
C ASP A 231 -7.22 19.24 37.02
N LEU A 232 -7.82 18.67 35.95
CA LEU A 232 -7.22 18.57 34.65
C LEU A 232 -7.38 19.87 33.86
N LYS A 233 -6.28 20.38 33.36
CA LYS A 233 -6.29 21.47 32.38
C LYS A 233 -6.76 20.93 31.03
N ASN A 234 -8.05 20.98 30.77
CA ASN A 234 -8.58 20.56 29.49
C ASN A 234 -8.86 21.78 28.60
N ASN A 235 -7.86 22.16 27.82
CA ASN A 235 -7.98 23.16 26.76
C ASN A 235 -8.03 22.52 25.35
N TYR A 236 -8.21 21.20 25.28
CA TYR A 236 -8.15 20.42 24.05
C TYR A 236 -9.57 20.08 23.56
N SER A 237 -9.93 20.56 22.37
CA SER A 237 -11.24 20.27 21.75
C SER A 237 -11.41 18.79 21.36
N ASN A 238 -10.29 18.09 21.13
CA ASN A 238 -10.25 16.71 20.64
C ASN A 238 -10.04 15.70 21.77
N ILE A 239 -10.14 16.12 23.04
CA ILE A 239 -10.00 15.25 24.21
C ILE A 239 -11.34 15.16 24.96
N SER A 240 -11.75 13.95 25.27
CA SER A 240 -12.90 13.66 26.14
C SER A 240 -12.43 12.93 27.39
N ILE A 241 -12.96 13.31 28.55
CA ILE A 241 -12.66 12.69 29.84
C ILE A 241 -13.96 12.18 30.44
N THR A 242 -14.01 10.89 30.69
CA THR A 242 -15.17 10.22 31.29
C THR A 242 -14.77 9.65 32.66
N THR A 243 -15.46 10.10 33.72
CA THR A 243 -15.31 9.53 35.06
C THR A 243 -16.04 8.20 35.14
N LEU A 244 -15.36 7.18 35.62
CA LEU A 244 -15.86 5.84 35.87
C LEU A 244 -15.95 5.58 37.38
N GLU A 245 -16.36 4.40 37.78
CA GLU A 245 -16.42 4.01 39.19
C GLU A 245 -15.01 3.80 39.80
N ASN A 246 -14.91 3.78 41.12
CA ASN A 246 -13.70 3.43 41.89
C ASN A 246 -12.47 4.32 41.60
N ASN A 247 -12.65 5.64 41.55
CA ASN A 247 -11.58 6.60 41.26
C ASN A 247 -10.90 6.37 39.91
N THR A 248 -11.62 5.78 38.95
CA THR A 248 -11.14 5.51 37.61
C THR A 248 -11.71 6.53 36.63
N PHE A 249 -10.95 6.87 35.62
CA PHE A 249 -11.42 7.72 34.52
C PHE A 249 -10.73 7.33 33.23
N LYS A 250 -11.40 7.61 32.13
CA LYS A 250 -10.91 7.36 30.77
C LYS A 250 -10.69 8.68 30.07
N ILE A 251 -9.53 8.84 29.48
CA ILE A 251 -9.16 9.94 28.60
C ILE A 251 -9.15 9.40 27.18
N GLU A 252 -9.87 10.05 26.31
CA GLU A 252 -10.02 9.66 24.90
C GLU A 252 -9.62 10.83 24.01
N SER A 253 -8.83 10.56 23.00
CA SER A 253 -8.42 11.52 21.97
C SER A 253 -8.96 11.12 20.61
N PHE A 254 -9.36 12.12 19.82
CA PHE A 254 -9.98 11.94 18.52
C PHE A 254 -9.21 12.72 17.46
N GLY A 255 -8.79 12.05 16.42
CA GLY A 255 -8.08 12.59 15.28
C GLY A 255 -8.77 12.26 13.96
N THR A 256 -8.01 12.31 12.88
CA THR A 256 -8.47 12.01 11.52
C THR A 256 -7.54 10.99 10.88
N ALA A 257 -8.11 9.91 10.35
CA ALA A 257 -7.32 8.86 9.70
C ALA A 257 -6.76 9.32 8.35
N ALA A 258 -5.54 8.88 8.05
CA ALA A 258 -4.90 9.02 6.76
C ALA A 258 -3.96 7.81 6.53
N HIS A 259 -3.47 7.64 5.31
CA HIS A 259 -2.45 6.63 5.03
C HIS A 259 -1.09 7.09 5.59
N ALA A 260 -0.29 6.18 6.16
CA ALA A 260 1.01 6.51 6.78
C ALA A 260 2.07 7.06 5.80
N ALA A 261 1.86 6.92 4.49
CA ALA A 261 2.69 7.57 3.47
C ALA A 261 2.45 9.10 3.39
N HIS A 262 1.28 9.55 3.82
CA HIS A 262 0.82 10.93 3.82
C HIS A 262 0.21 11.30 5.18
N PRO A 263 0.98 11.22 6.28
CA PRO A 263 0.46 11.46 7.62
C PRO A 263 -0.01 12.92 7.81
N GLU A 264 0.45 13.84 6.99
CA GLU A 264 0.06 15.25 6.96
C GLU A 264 -1.40 15.48 6.52
N LEU A 265 -2.03 14.49 5.91
CA LEU A 265 -3.46 14.53 5.54
C LEU A 265 -4.39 14.09 6.68
N GLY A 266 -3.82 13.61 7.78
CA GLY A 266 -4.54 13.17 8.97
C GLY A 266 -4.20 14.00 10.20
N GLU A 267 -4.83 13.63 11.33
CA GLU A 267 -4.52 14.13 12.65
C GLU A 267 -4.36 12.94 13.59
N ASN A 268 -3.14 12.73 14.10
CA ASN A 268 -2.81 11.54 14.87
C ASN A 268 -3.33 11.66 16.31
N ALA A 269 -4.32 10.84 16.67
CA ALA A 269 -4.91 10.82 18.00
C ALA A 269 -3.91 10.45 19.12
N ILE A 270 -2.87 9.67 18.81
CA ILE A 270 -1.80 9.36 19.78
C ILE A 270 -1.01 10.62 20.13
N ASN A 271 -0.66 11.43 19.15
CA ASN A 271 0.09 12.68 19.40
C ASN A 271 -0.72 13.61 20.31
N LEU A 272 -2.02 13.78 20.05
CA LEU A 272 -2.92 14.56 20.88
C LEU A 272 -3.02 14.01 22.30
N LEU A 273 -3.12 12.70 22.47
CA LEU A 273 -3.15 12.07 23.79
C LEU A 273 -1.84 12.29 24.56
N VAL A 274 -0.70 12.14 23.90
CA VAL A 274 0.62 12.33 24.50
C VAL A 274 0.83 13.77 24.96
N GLU A 275 0.47 14.77 24.13
CA GLU A 275 0.52 16.18 24.51
C GLU A 275 -0.35 16.47 25.73
N PHE A 276 -1.57 15.95 25.75
CA PHE A 276 -2.47 16.09 26.90
C PHE A 276 -1.88 15.45 28.18
N LEU A 277 -1.27 14.26 28.06
CA LEU A 277 -0.63 13.58 29.21
C LEU A 277 0.55 14.37 29.75
N LEU A 278 1.40 14.93 28.89
CA LEU A 278 2.55 15.74 29.28
C LEU A 278 2.16 17.04 29.99
N ASP A 279 1.03 17.63 29.63
CA ASP A 279 0.54 18.86 30.24
C ASP A 279 -0.14 18.65 31.59
N ASN A 280 -0.64 17.45 31.86
CA ASN A 280 -1.53 17.21 33.00
C ASN A 280 -0.98 16.23 34.05
N PHE A 281 0.07 15.45 33.74
CA PHE A 281 0.55 14.39 34.60
C PHE A 281 2.05 14.48 34.89
N GLU A 282 2.44 14.03 36.09
CA GLU A 282 3.82 13.75 36.43
C GLU A 282 4.11 12.25 36.19
N PHE A 283 5.31 11.96 35.72
CA PHE A 283 5.75 10.60 35.39
C PHE A 283 6.83 10.12 36.38
N GLU A 284 6.90 8.81 36.63
CA GLU A 284 7.94 8.23 37.48
C GLU A 284 9.34 8.28 36.80
N ASN A 285 9.37 8.36 35.48
CA ASN A 285 10.60 8.55 34.71
C ASN A 285 10.36 9.57 33.57
N SER A 286 11.42 10.07 32.99
CA SER A 286 11.35 11.10 31.94
C SER A 286 11.02 10.54 30.54
N PHE A 287 10.83 9.21 30.38
CA PHE A 287 10.73 8.53 29.09
C PHE A 287 9.80 9.22 28.09
N LEU A 288 8.52 9.43 28.47
CA LEU A 288 7.55 10.02 27.54
C LEU A 288 7.93 11.44 27.13
N LYS A 289 8.44 12.23 28.10
CA LYS A 289 8.93 13.57 27.83
C LYS A 289 10.18 13.55 26.96
N ASP A 290 11.12 12.67 27.22
CA ASP A 290 12.36 12.58 26.46
C ASP A 290 12.10 12.21 24.99
N ILE A 291 11.22 11.22 24.73
CA ILE A 291 10.88 10.86 23.35
C ILE A 291 10.08 11.95 22.64
N TYR A 292 9.23 12.70 23.36
CA TYR A 292 8.50 13.83 22.81
C TYR A 292 9.44 14.98 22.48
N ASP A 293 10.31 15.39 23.44
CA ASP A 293 11.28 16.47 23.26
C ASP A 293 12.30 16.16 22.15
N ASN A 294 12.60 14.89 21.91
CA ASN A 294 13.42 14.43 20.78
C ASN A 294 12.67 14.31 19.45
N GLY A 295 11.35 14.54 19.43
CA GLY A 295 10.54 14.57 18.22
C GLY A 295 10.17 13.19 17.68
N LEU A 296 9.99 12.18 18.54
CA LEU A 296 9.49 10.86 18.12
C LEU A 296 8.13 10.96 17.42
N PHE A 297 7.33 11.94 17.84
CA PHE A 297 5.97 12.19 17.33
C PHE A 297 5.91 13.17 16.15
N ASP A 298 7.08 13.64 15.67
CA ASP A 298 7.15 14.44 14.44
C ASP A 298 6.76 13.56 13.26
N ILE A 299 5.79 14.01 12.46
CA ILE A 299 5.28 13.24 11.31
C ILE A 299 6.17 13.33 10.07
N LEU A 300 7.04 14.34 10.01
CA LEU A 300 8.03 14.55 8.95
C LEU A 300 9.42 14.62 9.56
N SER A 301 10.28 13.69 9.13
CA SER A 301 11.69 13.63 9.55
C SER A 301 11.92 13.92 11.03
N PRO A 302 11.55 13.01 11.96
CA PRO A 302 11.75 13.18 13.39
C PRO A 302 13.12 13.80 13.70
N LYS A 303 13.13 14.88 14.48
CA LYS A 303 14.33 15.74 14.64
C LYS A 303 15.54 15.03 15.25
N PHE A 304 15.35 13.95 16.02
CA PHE A 304 16.46 13.16 16.56
C PHE A 304 17.22 12.37 15.48
N LEU A 305 16.63 12.18 14.29
CA LEU A 305 17.26 11.41 13.22
C LEU A 305 18.41 12.22 12.54
N ALA A 306 18.25 13.54 12.40
CA ALA A 306 19.26 14.41 11.81
C ALA A 306 18.99 15.88 12.13
N GLU A 307 20.04 16.74 12.01
CA GLU A 307 19.91 18.19 12.16
C GLU A 307 19.04 18.82 11.06
N ASN A 308 19.12 18.30 9.83
CA ASN A 308 18.28 18.70 8.71
C ASN A 308 17.29 17.60 8.37
N PRO A 309 16.13 17.92 7.80
CA PRO A 309 15.19 16.92 7.35
C PRO A 309 15.83 15.88 6.43
N LEU A 310 15.54 14.62 6.69
CA LEU A 310 15.97 13.51 5.84
C LEU A 310 15.08 13.48 4.60
N GLU A 311 15.62 13.97 3.48
CA GLU A 311 14.90 14.07 2.22
C GLU A 311 15.84 13.82 1.02
N ASP A 312 15.25 13.36 -0.07
CA ASP A 312 15.88 13.26 -1.39
C ASP A 312 14.83 13.48 -2.49
N GLU A 313 15.12 13.12 -3.72
CA GLU A 313 14.18 13.29 -4.83
C GLU A 313 12.92 12.42 -4.72
N SER A 314 12.87 11.44 -3.82
CA SER A 314 11.67 10.69 -3.46
C SER A 314 10.81 11.40 -2.40
N GLY A 315 11.28 12.53 -1.88
CA GLY A 315 10.63 13.38 -0.87
C GLY A 315 11.14 13.14 0.54
N VAL A 316 10.53 13.81 1.52
CA VAL A 316 10.93 13.78 2.93
C VAL A 316 10.56 12.48 3.61
N LEU A 317 11.35 12.02 4.59
CA LEU A 317 10.99 10.90 5.47
C LEU A 317 9.68 11.20 6.20
N THR A 318 8.73 10.26 6.17
CA THR A 318 7.49 10.34 6.97
C THR A 318 7.50 9.32 8.09
N SER A 319 6.91 9.70 9.22
CA SER A 319 6.82 8.88 10.44
C SER A 319 5.38 8.87 10.96
N ASN A 320 4.84 7.70 11.21
CA ASN A 320 3.53 7.50 11.78
C ASN A 320 3.63 6.64 13.04
N VAL A 321 3.40 7.23 14.21
CA VAL A 321 3.15 6.46 15.44
C VAL A 321 1.74 5.91 15.34
N ALA A 322 1.64 4.60 15.07
CA ALA A 322 0.38 3.96 14.67
C ALA A 322 -0.36 3.29 15.81
N ILE A 323 0.37 2.68 16.75
CA ILE A 323 -0.22 1.85 17.79
C ILE A 323 0.48 2.11 19.12
N LEU A 324 -0.29 2.26 20.18
CA LEU A 324 0.15 2.17 21.56
C LEU A 324 -0.51 0.97 22.23
N GLU A 325 0.28 0.19 22.94
CA GLU A 325 -0.18 -0.91 23.78
C GLU A 325 0.49 -0.80 25.17
N TYR A 326 -0.21 -1.22 26.23
CA TYR A 326 0.35 -1.22 27.57
C TYR A 326 0.12 -2.55 28.26
N LYS A 327 1.19 -3.14 28.76
CA LYS A 327 1.11 -4.41 29.48
C LYS A 327 2.30 -4.55 30.45
N ASN A 328 2.02 -4.95 31.70
CA ASN A 328 3.05 -5.21 32.70
C ASN A 328 4.03 -4.04 32.89
N ASN A 329 3.52 -2.83 32.99
CA ASN A 329 4.29 -1.58 33.13
C ASN A 329 5.20 -1.27 31.90
N ILE A 330 4.98 -1.90 30.78
CA ILE A 330 5.71 -1.63 29.53
C ILE A 330 4.77 -0.97 28.55
N LEU A 331 5.16 0.21 28.07
CA LEU A 331 4.56 0.86 26.92
C LEU A 331 5.22 0.31 25.66
N VAL A 332 4.40 -0.14 24.74
CA VAL A 332 4.79 -0.58 23.40
C VAL A 332 4.31 0.46 22.40
N ILE A 333 5.23 0.98 21.60
CA ILE A 333 4.96 1.96 20.55
C ILE A 333 5.32 1.31 19.22
N LYS A 334 4.35 1.24 18.28
CA LYS A 334 4.63 0.75 16.92
C LYS A 334 4.58 1.91 15.93
N ILE A 335 5.60 1.99 15.09
CA ILE A 335 5.84 3.11 14.18
C ILE A 335 6.01 2.58 12.76
N ASN A 336 5.41 3.26 11.78
CA ASN A 336 5.65 3.04 10.36
C ASN A 336 6.36 4.24 9.74
N LEU A 337 7.46 3.98 9.09
CA LEU A 337 8.33 4.97 8.47
C LEU A 337 8.34 4.78 6.96
N ARG A 338 8.33 5.89 6.21
CA ARG A 338 8.60 5.91 4.77
C ARG A 338 9.92 6.65 4.55
N VAL A 339 10.93 5.88 4.23
CA VAL A 339 12.33 6.32 4.22
C VAL A 339 12.75 6.67 2.79
N PRO A 340 13.32 7.85 2.55
CA PRO A 340 13.82 8.26 1.23
C PRO A 340 14.79 7.23 0.64
N VAL A 341 14.83 7.13 -0.69
CA VAL A 341 15.49 6.02 -1.41
C VAL A 341 17.01 5.99 -1.25
N THR A 342 17.63 7.10 -0.88
CA THR A 342 19.09 7.19 -0.66
C THR A 342 19.51 6.89 0.77
N ILE A 343 18.55 6.60 1.67
CA ILE A 343 18.79 6.46 3.10
C ILE A 343 18.61 4.99 3.50
N SER A 344 19.60 4.44 4.21
CA SER A 344 19.59 3.06 4.69
C SER A 344 18.53 2.86 5.78
N LEU A 345 17.71 1.81 5.64
CA LEU A 345 16.75 1.39 6.66
C LEU A 345 17.45 0.97 7.97
N ASP A 346 18.63 0.35 7.86
CA ASP A 346 19.44 -0.05 9.00
C ASP A 346 19.97 1.16 9.77
N ASP A 347 20.40 2.21 9.07
CA ASP A 347 20.85 3.45 9.73
C ASP A 347 19.70 4.13 10.49
N ILE A 348 18.50 4.14 9.93
CA ILE A 348 17.31 4.65 10.63
C ILE A 348 17.03 3.82 11.87
N GLN A 349 16.98 2.48 11.78
CA GLN A 349 16.77 1.62 12.94
C GLN A 349 17.84 1.83 14.02
N ASN A 350 19.11 1.96 13.64
CA ASN A 350 20.20 2.22 14.57
C ASN A 350 20.01 3.54 15.32
N LYS A 351 19.57 4.60 14.66
CA LYS A 351 19.24 5.88 15.30
C LYS A 351 18.11 5.75 16.32
N TYR A 352 17.06 4.99 16.01
CA TYR A 352 16.00 4.68 16.97
C TYR A 352 16.53 3.88 18.16
N SER A 353 17.43 2.93 17.94
CA SER A 353 18.05 2.12 19.00
C SER A 353 18.96 2.93 19.93
N CYS A 354 19.51 4.04 19.44
CA CYS A 354 20.35 4.96 20.19
C CYS A 354 19.59 6.15 20.82
N LEU A 355 18.27 6.24 20.63
CA LEU A 355 17.46 7.38 21.10
C LEU A 355 17.51 7.52 22.62
N LEU A 356 17.37 6.42 23.35
CA LEU A 356 17.47 6.37 24.81
C LEU A 356 18.18 5.08 25.27
N PRO A 357 18.92 5.10 26.39
CA PRO A 357 19.76 3.96 26.83
C PRO A 357 19.00 2.65 27.05
N ASP A 358 17.78 2.70 27.57
CA ASP A 358 16.99 1.50 27.94
C ASP A 358 15.86 1.20 26.96
N LEU A 359 15.81 1.91 25.84
CA LEU A 359 14.81 1.70 24.82
C LEU A 359 15.11 0.43 24.02
N LYS A 360 14.18 -0.52 24.03
CA LYS A 360 14.27 -1.72 23.19
C LYS A 360 13.59 -1.46 21.87
N VAL A 361 14.32 -1.62 20.78
CA VAL A 361 13.83 -1.41 19.41
C VAL A 361 13.92 -2.70 18.62
N ASN A 362 12.79 -3.16 18.10
CA ASN A 362 12.70 -4.33 17.24
C ASN A 362 12.16 -3.93 15.86
N ARG A 363 12.71 -4.49 14.80
CA ARG A 363 12.14 -4.40 13.46
C ARG A 363 10.97 -5.39 13.34
N LEU A 364 9.79 -4.89 13.01
CA LEU A 364 8.61 -5.73 12.75
C LEU A 364 8.59 -6.19 11.28
N SER A 365 8.85 -5.26 10.38
CA SER A 365 8.93 -5.52 8.93
C SER A 365 9.75 -4.45 8.23
N SER A 366 10.26 -4.78 7.05
CA SER A 366 10.89 -3.80 6.16
C SER A 366 10.71 -4.20 4.70
N GLN A 367 10.67 -3.18 3.84
CA GLN A 367 10.76 -3.34 2.39
C GLN A 367 11.79 -2.33 1.88
N GLU A 368 12.78 -2.81 1.14
CA GLU A 368 13.82 -1.95 0.55
C GLU A 368 13.20 -0.99 -0.49
N PRO A 369 13.76 0.20 -0.67
CA PRO A 369 13.25 1.15 -1.64
C PRO A 369 13.45 0.65 -3.08
N ILE A 370 12.65 1.19 -4.02
CA ILE A 370 12.95 1.15 -5.45
C ILE A 370 13.46 2.52 -5.88
N TYR A 371 14.48 2.51 -6.72
CA TYR A 371 14.93 3.69 -7.42
C TYR A 371 15.43 3.32 -8.81
N ILE A 372 14.85 3.93 -9.82
CA ILE A 372 15.31 3.83 -11.21
C ILE A 372 15.52 5.24 -11.74
N GLU A 373 16.71 5.49 -12.27
CA GLU A 373 17.10 6.79 -12.81
C GLU A 373 16.02 7.36 -13.75
N LYS A 374 15.60 8.60 -13.53
CA LYS A 374 14.61 9.30 -14.37
C LYS A 374 15.01 9.33 -15.84
N ASP A 375 16.31 9.35 -16.09
CA ASP A 375 16.91 9.36 -17.42
C ASP A 375 17.10 7.98 -18.05
N SER A 376 16.74 6.91 -17.34
CA SER A 376 16.81 5.54 -17.86
C SER A 376 15.93 5.34 -19.08
N PHE A 377 16.26 4.34 -19.91
CA PHE A 377 15.43 3.96 -21.06
C PHE A 377 14.00 3.62 -20.64
N LEU A 378 13.82 2.90 -19.53
CA LEU A 378 12.52 2.48 -19.03
C LEU A 378 11.66 3.70 -18.66
N VAL A 379 12.13 4.53 -17.74
CA VAL A 379 11.36 5.68 -17.23
C VAL A 379 11.02 6.67 -18.35
N LYS A 380 12.02 7.07 -19.16
CA LYS A 380 11.79 7.98 -20.29
C LYS A 380 10.77 7.43 -21.28
N THR A 381 10.92 6.16 -21.66
CA THR A 381 10.01 5.54 -22.63
C THR A 381 8.57 5.54 -22.13
N LEU A 382 8.36 5.17 -20.87
CA LEU A 382 7.01 5.09 -20.32
C LEU A 382 6.37 6.46 -20.11
N VAL A 383 7.13 7.45 -19.62
CA VAL A 383 6.66 8.83 -19.46
C VAL A 383 6.33 9.47 -20.82
N ASP A 384 7.18 9.28 -21.83
CA ASP A 384 6.93 9.81 -23.18
C ASP A 384 5.67 9.20 -23.82
N ILE A 385 5.46 7.89 -23.64
CA ILE A 385 4.25 7.21 -24.12
C ILE A 385 3.01 7.76 -23.41
N PHE A 386 3.05 7.86 -22.08
CA PHE A 386 1.95 8.41 -21.30
C PHE A 386 1.59 9.83 -21.77
N ASN A 387 2.56 10.74 -21.82
CA ASN A 387 2.33 12.12 -22.21
C ASN A 387 1.76 12.22 -23.64
N LYS A 388 2.29 11.42 -24.58
CA LYS A 388 1.82 11.40 -25.97
C LYS A 388 0.38 10.88 -26.08
N LYS A 389 0.00 9.86 -25.31
CA LYS A 389 -1.32 9.22 -25.41
C LYS A 389 -2.40 9.96 -24.64
N SER A 390 -2.06 10.49 -23.48
CA SER A 390 -3.00 11.18 -22.59
C SER A 390 -3.15 12.67 -22.89
N GLY A 391 -2.15 13.28 -23.53
CA GLY A 391 -2.07 14.72 -23.73
C GLY A 391 -1.59 15.51 -22.52
N PHE A 392 -1.22 14.83 -21.42
CA PHE A 392 -0.57 15.45 -20.29
C PHE A 392 0.88 15.87 -20.62
N ASN A 393 1.46 16.70 -19.77
CA ASN A 393 2.88 17.01 -19.76
C ASN A 393 3.43 16.76 -18.37
N SER A 394 3.47 15.51 -17.98
CA SER A 394 3.84 15.07 -16.63
C SER A 394 5.29 14.60 -16.57
N SER A 395 5.91 14.79 -15.42
CA SER A 395 7.21 14.19 -15.04
C SER A 395 6.99 12.90 -14.24
N PRO A 396 7.96 11.97 -14.22
CA PRO A 396 7.86 10.79 -13.38
C PRO A 396 7.75 11.18 -11.90
N ILE A 397 7.05 10.37 -11.11
CA ILE A 397 6.74 10.66 -9.70
C ILE A 397 7.40 9.65 -8.77
N ALA A 398 7.55 10.05 -7.50
CA ALA A 398 7.91 9.17 -6.41
C ALA A 398 6.72 8.98 -5.47
N ILE A 399 6.64 7.82 -4.81
CA ILE A 399 5.59 7.51 -3.84
C ILE A 399 6.16 6.98 -2.52
N GLY A 400 5.38 7.15 -1.45
CA GLY A 400 5.68 6.55 -0.15
C GLY A 400 5.10 5.14 0.02
N GLY A 401 4.35 4.64 -0.96
CA GLY A 401 3.77 3.30 -0.97
C GLY A 401 4.74 2.23 -1.47
N GLY A 402 4.29 0.98 -1.46
CA GLY A 402 4.97 -0.14 -2.08
C GLY A 402 4.02 -0.82 -3.06
N THR A 403 4.54 -1.28 -4.17
CA THR A 403 3.79 -1.96 -5.22
C THR A 403 4.52 -3.24 -5.65
N TYR A 404 3.87 -4.06 -6.45
CA TYR A 404 4.50 -5.25 -7.04
C TYR A 404 5.74 -4.96 -7.91
N ALA A 405 5.97 -3.72 -8.33
CA ALA A 405 7.21 -3.37 -9.03
C ALA A 405 8.47 -3.76 -8.23
N ARG A 406 8.39 -3.79 -6.88
CA ARG A 406 9.48 -4.26 -5.99
C ARG A 406 9.84 -5.73 -6.16
N ALA A 407 9.02 -6.50 -6.84
CA ALA A 407 9.29 -7.91 -7.05
C ALA A 407 10.52 -8.17 -7.92
N PHE A 408 10.83 -7.28 -8.86
CA PHE A 408 11.92 -7.49 -9.81
C PHE A 408 12.79 -6.24 -9.93
N GLU A 409 14.06 -6.47 -10.30
CA GLU A 409 14.96 -5.38 -10.69
C GLU A 409 14.49 -4.75 -12.01
N ASN A 410 14.74 -3.45 -12.19
CA ASN A 410 14.38 -2.70 -13.39
C ASN A 410 12.87 -2.76 -13.75
N PHE A 411 12.05 -2.71 -12.71
CA PHE A 411 10.59 -2.60 -12.78
C PHE A 411 10.13 -1.31 -12.13
N ILE A 412 9.09 -0.69 -12.69
CA ILE A 412 8.42 0.48 -12.11
C ILE A 412 6.91 0.31 -12.16
N SER A 413 6.19 1.04 -11.33
CA SER A 413 4.73 1.09 -11.41
C SER A 413 4.28 2.11 -12.44
N TYR A 414 3.23 1.76 -13.20
CA TYR A 414 2.79 2.47 -14.38
C TYR A 414 1.28 2.39 -14.61
N GLY A 415 0.54 3.28 -13.97
CA GLY A 415 -0.91 3.37 -14.08
C GLY A 415 -1.62 2.44 -13.09
N VAL A 416 -2.95 2.45 -12.97
CA VAL A 416 -3.98 2.93 -13.89
C VAL A 416 -4.53 4.34 -13.51
N THR A 417 -4.28 4.79 -12.30
CA THR A 417 -4.85 6.05 -11.80
C THR A 417 -4.25 7.26 -12.53
N MET A 418 -5.11 8.06 -13.15
CA MET A 418 -4.69 9.27 -13.88
C MET A 418 -4.33 10.42 -12.93
N PRO A 419 -3.39 11.31 -13.31
CA PRO A 419 -3.03 12.47 -12.52
C PRO A 419 -4.23 13.32 -12.13
N GLY A 420 -4.32 13.69 -10.84
CA GLY A 420 -5.42 14.52 -10.29
C GLY A 420 -6.72 13.75 -9.99
N LYS A 421 -6.78 12.47 -10.26
CA LYS A 421 -7.90 11.61 -9.85
C LYS A 421 -7.74 11.17 -8.38
N LYS A 422 -8.87 10.93 -7.73
CA LYS A 422 -8.88 10.36 -6.38
C LYS A 422 -8.47 8.88 -6.45
N ASP A 423 -7.61 8.48 -5.56
CA ASP A 423 -7.32 7.07 -5.32
C ASP A 423 -8.54 6.37 -4.72
N MET A 424 -9.00 5.32 -5.38
CA MET A 424 -10.16 4.51 -4.98
C MET A 424 -9.78 3.12 -4.50
N CYS A 425 -8.47 2.78 -4.48
CA CYS A 425 -7.99 1.51 -3.95
C CYS A 425 -8.42 1.31 -2.50
N HIS A 426 -8.92 0.13 -2.17
CA HIS A 426 -9.39 -0.27 -0.84
C HIS A 426 -10.60 0.52 -0.29
N GLN A 427 -11.18 1.44 -1.05
CA GLN A 427 -12.34 2.23 -0.61
C GLN A 427 -13.66 1.48 -0.80
N VAL A 428 -14.67 1.90 -0.04
CA VAL A 428 -16.06 1.55 -0.31
C VAL A 428 -16.48 2.21 -1.63
N ASP A 429 -17.31 1.52 -2.41
CA ASP A 429 -17.68 1.93 -3.76
C ASP A 429 -16.46 2.16 -4.68
N GLU A 430 -15.45 1.29 -4.55
CA GLU A 430 -14.32 1.24 -5.47
C GLU A 430 -14.81 1.22 -6.92
N PHE A 431 -14.17 2.01 -7.77
CA PHE A 431 -14.46 2.06 -9.20
C PHE A 431 -13.23 2.42 -10.03
N VAL A 432 -13.26 2.03 -11.30
CA VAL A 432 -12.39 2.58 -12.34
C VAL A 432 -13.23 3.37 -13.35
N GLU A 433 -12.74 4.53 -13.78
CA GLU A 433 -13.35 5.24 -14.91
C GLU A 433 -13.09 4.46 -16.21
N ILE A 434 -14.14 4.15 -16.94
CA ILE A 434 -14.04 3.29 -18.14
C ILE A 434 -13.10 3.91 -19.18
N ASP A 435 -13.19 5.22 -19.39
CA ASP A 435 -12.33 5.89 -20.37
C ASP A 435 -10.86 5.91 -19.94
N ASP A 436 -10.57 5.97 -18.64
CA ASP A 436 -9.20 5.86 -18.11
C ASP A 436 -8.66 4.43 -18.30
N LEU A 437 -9.46 3.39 -18.04
CA LEU A 437 -9.07 1.99 -18.26
C LEU A 437 -8.77 1.70 -19.74
N ILE A 438 -9.60 2.21 -20.65
CA ILE A 438 -9.39 2.07 -22.08
C ILE A 438 -8.15 2.85 -22.55
N LEU A 439 -7.93 4.06 -22.01
CA LEU A 439 -6.70 4.82 -22.27
C LEU A 439 -5.47 4.08 -21.73
N ALA A 440 -5.54 3.52 -20.53
CA ALA A 440 -4.47 2.70 -19.95
C ALA A 440 -4.14 1.50 -20.86
N SER A 441 -5.14 0.78 -21.38
CA SER A 441 -4.94 -0.32 -22.33
C SER A 441 -4.15 0.12 -23.57
N LYS A 442 -4.44 1.32 -24.11
CA LYS A 442 -3.71 1.89 -25.26
C LYS A 442 -2.27 2.28 -24.90
N ILE A 443 -2.07 2.82 -23.70
CA ILE A 443 -0.76 3.18 -23.17
C ILE A 443 0.08 1.91 -22.97
N TYR A 444 -0.49 0.88 -22.35
CA TYR A 444 0.19 -0.40 -22.12
C TYR A 444 0.58 -1.10 -23.43
N ALA A 445 -0.28 -1.08 -24.45
CA ALA A 445 0.05 -1.66 -25.75
C ALA A 445 1.28 -0.98 -26.40
N GLU A 446 1.37 0.34 -26.36
CA GLU A 446 2.54 1.06 -26.87
C GLU A 446 3.79 0.78 -26.02
N ALA A 447 3.64 0.70 -24.67
CA ALA A 447 4.72 0.38 -23.74
C ALA A 447 5.27 -1.03 -24.01
N ILE A 448 4.40 -2.04 -24.07
CA ILE A 448 4.76 -3.43 -24.38
C ILE A 448 5.55 -3.51 -25.69
N TYR A 449 5.03 -2.89 -26.74
CA TYR A 449 5.70 -2.86 -28.04
C TYR A 449 7.09 -2.23 -27.98
N LYS A 450 7.24 -1.10 -27.27
CA LYS A 450 8.53 -0.40 -27.15
C LYS A 450 9.55 -1.16 -26.34
N LEU A 451 9.13 -1.85 -25.29
CA LEU A 451 10.02 -2.62 -24.41
C LEU A 451 10.42 -3.96 -25.05
N SER A 452 9.59 -4.52 -25.93
CA SER A 452 9.79 -5.84 -26.56
C SER A 452 10.38 -5.83 -27.96
N LYS A 453 10.71 -4.65 -28.48
CA LYS A 453 11.28 -4.45 -29.83
C LYS A 453 12.77 -4.72 -29.88
#